data_deaa9e0bdcf65659e3b490ee6e688b80
#
_entry.id   deaa9e0bdcf65659e3b490ee6e688b80
#
_cell.length_a   1.000
_cell.length_b   1.000
_cell.length_c   1.000
_cell.angle_alpha   90.00
_cell.angle_beta   90.00
_cell.angle_gamma   90.00
#
_symmetry.space_group_name_H-M   'P 1'
#
loop_
_entity.id
_entity.type
_entity.pdbx_description
1 polymer ?
#
loop_
_entity_poly.entity_id
_entity_poly.type
_entity_poly.pdbx_seq_one_letter_code
_entity_poly.pdbx_strand_id
1 'polypeptide(L)'
;PKDFILHVNDLLGARMKNCYIGRLADWCKTHGVLLTGHLLDDHAVARGIRSNGSTMEVLKEIHIPGIDDIQTRIRGGMLTTYAHIDCVKRAKGGETMIELFALGPCNMTFNRKKRSLYMAAAFGISNYFIAVAHLDAKGNYHLLRHFFNAECSMTPDYKATALFCKEAEKAAAFAKKESAPAVLVEYPRTQIAEYFNAQHQDKADACEAVLQNLFMELLNAQVSFGFTEEKGKDNALRVTAEGVYEAKTDKKVTDIAAWCN
;
A
#
# COMPACT_ATOMS: atom_id res chain seq x y z
N PRO A 1 -0.65 14.09 -29.54
CA PRO A 1 -2.03 13.94 -29.08
C PRO A 1 -2.11 14.27 -27.60
N LYS A 2 -3.15 15.01 -27.20
CA LYS A 2 -3.31 15.56 -25.84
C LYS A 2 -3.30 14.49 -24.73
N ASP A 3 -3.59 13.22 -25.08
CA ASP A 3 -3.77 12.13 -24.13
C ASP A 3 -2.81 10.94 -24.36
N PHE A 4 -1.70 11.18 -25.04
CA PHE A 4 -0.78 10.09 -25.43
C PHE A 4 -0.23 9.33 -24.21
N ILE A 5 0.28 10.03 -23.20
CA ILE A 5 0.88 9.41 -22.01
C ILE A 5 -0.20 8.66 -21.19
N LEU A 6 -1.41 9.22 -21.11
CA LEU A 6 -2.53 8.56 -20.44
C LEU A 6 -2.87 7.22 -21.15
N HIS A 7 -3.02 7.24 -22.47
CA HIS A 7 -3.27 6.03 -23.26
C HIS A 7 -2.14 4.99 -23.15
N VAL A 8 -0.87 5.44 -23.12
CA VAL A 8 0.27 4.52 -22.92
C VAL A 8 0.21 3.88 -21.53
N ASN A 9 -0.09 4.65 -20.50
CA ASN A 9 -0.22 4.13 -19.14
C ASN A 9 -1.43 3.19 -19.00
N ASP A 10 -2.55 3.50 -19.66
CA ASP A 10 -3.72 2.61 -19.69
C ASP A 10 -3.41 1.30 -20.40
N LEU A 11 -2.68 1.36 -21.54
CA LEU A 11 -2.22 0.17 -22.24
C LEU A 11 -1.25 -0.66 -21.40
N LEU A 12 -0.31 -0.01 -20.71
CA LEU A 12 0.61 -0.68 -19.77
C LEU A 12 -0.18 -1.41 -18.68
N GLY A 13 -1.10 -0.72 -18.03
CA GLY A 13 -1.96 -1.32 -16.99
C GLY A 13 -2.77 -2.50 -17.51
N ALA A 14 -3.39 -2.36 -18.68
CA ALA A 14 -4.12 -3.45 -19.32
C ALA A 14 -3.21 -4.65 -19.67
N ARG A 15 -1.96 -4.41 -20.11
CA ARG A 15 -0.99 -5.47 -20.38
C ARG A 15 -0.53 -6.15 -19.09
N MET A 16 -0.19 -5.41 -18.06
CA MET A 16 0.15 -5.96 -16.74
C MET A 16 -0.99 -6.81 -16.19
N LYS A 17 -2.22 -6.29 -16.24
CA LYS A 17 -3.43 -6.97 -15.79
C LYS A 17 -3.71 -8.25 -16.59
N ASN A 18 -3.82 -8.16 -17.92
CA ASN A 18 -4.36 -9.24 -18.72
C ASN A 18 -3.28 -10.22 -19.24
N CYS A 19 -2.06 -9.73 -19.53
CA CYS A 19 -1.03 -10.53 -20.20
C CYS A 19 0.05 -11.07 -19.25
N TYR A 20 0.12 -10.53 -18.02
CA TYR A 20 1.10 -10.97 -17.03
C TYR A 20 0.41 -11.47 -15.74
N ILE A 21 -0.05 -10.59 -14.88
CA ILE A 21 -0.60 -10.97 -13.57
C ILE A 21 -1.88 -11.83 -13.71
N GLY A 22 -2.81 -11.44 -14.58
CA GLY A 22 -4.03 -12.21 -14.82
C GLY A 22 -3.75 -13.61 -15.31
N ARG A 23 -2.77 -13.79 -16.22
CA ARG A 23 -2.38 -15.12 -16.69
C ARG A 23 -1.75 -15.98 -15.60
N LEU A 24 -0.94 -15.38 -14.72
CA LEU A 24 -0.41 -16.09 -13.55
C LEU A 24 -1.54 -16.47 -12.59
N ALA A 25 -2.49 -15.58 -12.37
CA ALA A 25 -3.66 -15.85 -11.52
C ALA A 25 -4.50 -17.00 -12.10
N ASP A 26 -4.79 -16.98 -13.39
CA ASP A 26 -5.53 -18.06 -14.06
C ASP A 26 -4.80 -19.40 -13.96
N TRP A 27 -3.48 -19.39 -14.18
CA TRP A 27 -2.67 -20.60 -14.03
C TRP A 27 -2.73 -21.14 -12.59
N CYS A 28 -2.54 -20.27 -11.60
CA CYS A 28 -2.64 -20.66 -10.19
C CYS A 28 -4.03 -21.26 -9.88
N LYS A 29 -5.11 -20.61 -10.33
CA LYS A 29 -6.47 -21.09 -10.15
C LYS A 29 -6.67 -22.48 -10.74
N THR A 30 -6.18 -22.73 -11.96
CA THR A 30 -6.32 -24.04 -12.62
C THR A 30 -5.52 -25.14 -11.94
N HIS A 31 -4.50 -24.78 -11.16
CA HIS A 31 -3.65 -25.71 -10.40
C HIS A 31 -4.02 -25.81 -8.91
N GLY A 32 -5.13 -25.19 -8.50
CA GLY A 32 -5.60 -25.26 -7.11
C GLY A 32 -4.73 -24.51 -6.09
N VAL A 33 -3.98 -23.51 -6.55
CA VAL A 33 -3.15 -22.63 -5.70
C VAL A 33 -3.56 -21.17 -5.87
N LEU A 34 -3.16 -20.33 -4.92
CA LEU A 34 -3.48 -18.90 -4.93
C LEU A 34 -2.24 -18.07 -5.28
N LEU A 35 -2.41 -17.12 -6.19
CA LEU A 35 -1.39 -16.11 -6.47
C LEU A 35 -1.38 -15.08 -5.34
N THR A 36 -0.21 -14.77 -4.81
CA THR A 36 0.00 -13.66 -3.88
C THR A 36 1.26 -12.88 -4.27
N GLY A 37 1.37 -11.65 -3.82
CA GLY A 37 2.52 -10.77 -4.08
C GLY A 37 2.12 -9.31 -4.00
N HIS A 38 3.09 -8.45 -4.18
CA HIS A 38 2.95 -6.99 -4.23
C HIS A 38 3.53 -6.42 -5.52
N LEU A 39 3.32 -5.13 -5.76
CA LEU A 39 3.76 -4.44 -6.97
C LEU A 39 4.94 -3.50 -6.67
N LEU A 40 5.73 -3.22 -7.70
CA LEU A 40 6.80 -2.24 -7.61
C LEU A 40 6.22 -0.83 -7.51
N ASP A 41 6.86 0.05 -6.72
CA ASP A 41 6.52 1.47 -6.60
C ASP A 41 5.10 1.79 -6.09
N ASP A 42 4.48 0.88 -5.35
CA ASP A 42 3.13 1.06 -4.81
C ASP A 42 3.01 2.14 -3.71
N HIS A 43 4.15 2.64 -3.22
CA HIS A 43 4.24 3.70 -2.21
C HIS A 43 4.02 5.13 -2.75
N ALA A 44 3.85 5.28 -4.07
CA ALA A 44 3.55 6.56 -4.70
C ALA A 44 2.68 6.34 -5.95
N VAL A 45 1.57 7.07 -6.05
CA VAL A 45 0.65 6.94 -7.20
C VAL A 45 1.36 7.28 -8.51
N ALA A 46 2.15 8.36 -8.52
CA ALA A 46 2.91 8.81 -9.68
C ALA A 46 3.90 7.74 -10.20
N ARG A 47 4.59 7.05 -9.29
CA ARG A 47 5.51 5.96 -9.65
C ARG A 47 4.76 4.72 -10.08
N GLY A 48 3.71 4.34 -9.34
CA GLY A 48 2.85 3.20 -9.68
C GLY A 48 2.24 3.30 -11.08
N ILE A 49 1.87 4.51 -11.53
CA ILE A 49 1.41 4.74 -12.92
C ILE A 49 2.51 4.36 -13.92
N ARG A 50 3.75 4.76 -13.68
CA ARG A 50 4.87 4.47 -14.58
C ARG A 50 5.29 3.00 -14.59
N SER A 51 5.26 2.36 -13.42
CA SER A 51 5.72 0.98 -13.27
C SER A 51 4.64 -0.04 -13.63
N ASN A 52 3.38 0.24 -13.29
CA ASN A 52 2.28 -0.72 -13.35
C ASN A 52 1.09 -0.25 -14.23
N GLY A 53 1.11 1.00 -14.69
CA GLY A 53 -0.02 1.65 -15.38
C GLY A 53 -1.18 1.98 -14.42
N SER A 54 -1.63 1.01 -13.62
CA SER A 54 -2.61 1.19 -12.55
C SER A 54 -2.38 0.16 -11.44
N THR A 55 -1.85 0.61 -10.32
CA THR A 55 -1.59 -0.25 -9.15
C THR A 55 -2.88 -0.94 -8.68
N MET A 56 -3.98 -0.21 -8.54
CA MET A 56 -5.26 -0.76 -8.08
C MET A 56 -5.80 -1.85 -9.00
N GLU A 57 -5.83 -1.60 -10.32
CA GLU A 57 -6.37 -2.55 -11.28
C GLU A 57 -5.56 -3.84 -11.36
N VAL A 58 -4.24 -3.73 -11.23
CA VAL A 58 -3.36 -4.91 -11.25
C VAL A 58 -3.48 -5.70 -9.95
N LEU A 59 -3.55 -5.03 -8.79
CA LEU A 59 -3.74 -5.70 -7.49
C LEU A 59 -5.06 -6.47 -7.42
N LYS A 60 -6.13 -6.00 -8.08
CA LYS A 60 -7.41 -6.71 -8.13
C LYS A 60 -7.33 -8.09 -8.80
N GLU A 61 -6.36 -8.33 -9.67
CA GLU A 61 -6.16 -9.63 -10.32
C GLU A 61 -5.44 -10.65 -9.44
N ILE A 62 -4.70 -10.22 -8.42
CA ILE A 62 -3.98 -11.10 -7.50
C ILE A 62 -4.99 -11.73 -6.53
N HIS A 63 -4.94 -13.05 -6.30
CA HIS A 63 -5.89 -13.74 -5.42
C HIS A 63 -5.82 -13.23 -3.98
N ILE A 64 -4.62 -13.13 -3.43
CA ILE A 64 -4.33 -12.51 -2.13
C ILE A 64 -3.43 -11.30 -2.42
N PRO A 65 -4.00 -10.13 -2.78
CA PRO A 65 -3.21 -8.96 -3.10
C PRO A 65 -2.42 -8.49 -1.90
N GLY A 66 -1.25 -7.95 -2.16
CA GLY A 66 -0.32 -7.55 -1.12
C GLY A 66 0.40 -6.25 -1.36
N ILE A 67 1.07 -5.84 -0.31
CA ILE A 67 1.96 -4.68 -0.27
C ILE A 67 3.24 -5.04 0.47
N ASP A 68 4.25 -4.17 0.41
CA ASP A 68 5.42 -4.27 1.27
C ASP A 68 5.54 -3.08 2.24
N ASP A 69 5.95 -3.37 3.48
CA ASP A 69 6.44 -2.41 4.47
C ASP A 69 7.80 -2.85 4.99
N ILE A 70 8.78 -2.80 4.12
CA ILE A 70 10.11 -3.31 4.41
C ILE A 70 10.93 -2.42 5.34
N GLN A 71 10.57 -1.13 5.50
CA GLN A 71 11.34 -0.16 6.27
C GLN A 71 10.80 0.15 7.67
N THR A 72 9.58 -0.22 7.97
CA THR A 72 8.91 0.00 9.27
C THR A 72 8.87 1.46 9.76
N ARG A 73 8.93 2.42 8.86
CA ARG A 73 8.80 3.85 9.17
C ARG A 73 7.44 4.35 8.71
N ILE A 74 6.65 4.88 9.62
CA ILE A 74 5.41 5.56 9.27
C ILE A 74 5.77 6.86 8.53
N ARG A 75 5.31 6.96 7.29
CA ARG A 75 5.48 8.12 6.41
C ARG A 75 4.37 8.11 5.36
N GLY A 76 4.11 9.26 4.75
CA GLY A 76 3.02 9.41 3.78
C GLY A 76 3.00 8.37 2.67
N GLY A 77 4.17 8.06 2.06
CA GLY A 77 4.26 7.03 1.02
C GLY A 77 3.84 5.63 1.49
N MET A 78 4.15 5.25 2.74
CA MET A 78 3.63 4.00 3.30
C MET A 78 2.13 4.02 3.49
N LEU A 79 1.56 5.15 3.93
CA LEU A 79 0.13 5.28 4.09
C LEU A 79 -0.60 5.21 2.74
N THR A 80 0.03 5.68 1.65
CA THR A 80 -0.45 5.48 0.28
C THR A 80 -0.54 3.99 -0.05
N THR A 81 0.48 3.21 0.26
CA THR A 81 0.51 1.75 0.07
C THR A 81 -0.63 1.06 0.85
N TYR A 82 -0.81 1.41 2.11
CA TYR A 82 -1.91 0.89 2.93
C TYR A 82 -3.29 1.29 2.39
N ALA A 83 -3.46 2.53 1.90
CA ALA A 83 -4.71 2.98 1.31
C ALA A 83 -5.03 2.24 0.00
N HIS A 84 -4.02 1.84 -0.80
CA HIS A 84 -4.21 0.99 -1.98
C HIS A 84 -4.82 -0.35 -1.59
N ILE A 85 -4.21 -1.06 -0.63
CA ILE A 85 -4.66 -2.40 -0.28
C ILE A 85 -6.02 -2.40 0.42
N ASP A 86 -6.32 -1.40 1.25
CA ASP A 86 -7.64 -1.21 1.84
C ASP A 86 -8.72 -1.06 0.76
N CYS A 87 -8.48 -0.19 -0.25
CA CYS A 87 -9.40 0.01 -1.35
C CYS A 87 -9.63 -1.28 -2.15
N VAL A 88 -8.56 -2.00 -2.49
CA VAL A 88 -8.64 -3.28 -3.23
C VAL A 88 -9.41 -4.32 -2.41
N LYS A 89 -9.15 -4.42 -1.11
CA LYS A 89 -9.88 -5.33 -0.21
C LYS A 89 -11.37 -5.01 -0.17
N ARG A 90 -11.76 -3.74 -0.01
CA ARG A 90 -13.17 -3.34 0.01
C ARG A 90 -13.89 -3.61 -1.33
N ALA A 91 -13.17 -3.47 -2.45
CA ALA A 91 -13.74 -3.72 -3.78
C ALA A 91 -13.87 -5.21 -4.12
N LYS A 92 -12.91 -6.03 -3.68
CA LYS A 92 -12.79 -7.44 -4.08
C LYS A 92 -13.28 -8.41 -3.00
N GLY A 93 -13.13 -8.02 -1.74
CA GLY A 93 -13.27 -8.93 -0.59
C GLY A 93 -12.03 -9.83 -0.42
N GLY A 94 -12.10 -10.72 0.55
CA GLY A 94 -11.07 -11.75 0.76
C GLY A 94 -9.90 -11.29 1.63
N GLU A 95 -8.81 -12.04 1.53
CA GLU A 95 -7.60 -11.84 2.31
C GLU A 95 -6.61 -10.94 1.58
N THR A 96 -5.78 -10.27 2.34
CA THR A 96 -4.68 -9.43 1.86
C THR A 96 -3.40 -9.76 2.61
N MET A 97 -2.25 -9.44 2.04
CA MET A 97 -0.96 -9.73 2.65
C MET A 97 -0.05 -8.51 2.71
N ILE A 98 0.96 -8.59 3.56
CA ILE A 98 2.06 -7.64 3.63
C ILE A 98 3.39 -8.36 3.84
N GLU A 99 4.42 -7.92 3.11
CA GLU A 99 5.81 -8.24 3.41
C GLU A 99 6.35 -7.24 4.42
N LEU A 100 6.92 -7.74 5.52
CA LEU A 100 7.37 -6.91 6.64
C LEU A 100 8.87 -7.09 6.89
N PHE A 101 9.54 -5.98 7.21
CA PHE A 101 10.84 -5.91 7.88
C PHE A 101 12.09 -6.12 7.02
N ALA A 102 12.00 -6.47 5.75
CA ALA A 102 13.16 -6.83 4.91
C ALA A 102 14.32 -5.81 4.94
N LEU A 103 14.03 -4.51 4.97
CA LEU A 103 15.02 -3.40 5.09
C LEU A 103 14.99 -2.74 6.47
N GLY A 104 14.43 -3.41 7.46
CA GLY A 104 14.41 -2.91 8.83
C GLY A 104 15.81 -2.95 9.47
N PRO A 105 16.06 -2.15 10.51
CA PRO A 105 17.32 -2.22 11.23
C PRO A 105 17.44 -3.55 11.97
N CYS A 106 18.65 -4.11 12.01
CA CYS A 106 18.93 -5.37 12.69
C CYS A 106 18.64 -5.36 14.20
N ASN A 107 18.49 -4.18 14.80
CA ASN A 107 18.13 -3.98 16.20
C ASN A 107 16.64 -3.61 16.39
N MET A 108 15.77 -4.07 15.52
CA MET A 108 14.34 -3.79 15.59
C MET A 108 13.74 -4.41 16.86
N THR A 109 13.20 -3.57 17.73
CA THR A 109 12.58 -4.02 18.97
C THR A 109 11.23 -4.71 18.73
N PHE A 110 10.84 -5.59 19.62
CA PHE A 110 9.54 -6.26 19.59
C PHE A 110 8.36 -5.26 19.48
N ASN A 111 8.40 -4.17 20.25
CA ASN A 111 7.37 -3.14 20.20
C ASN A 111 7.29 -2.46 18.83
N ARG A 112 8.41 -2.27 18.15
CA ARG A 112 8.43 -1.71 16.79
C ARG A 112 7.83 -2.68 15.78
N LYS A 113 8.19 -3.97 15.84
CA LYS A 113 7.58 -5.03 15.03
C LYS A 113 6.07 -5.10 15.26
N LYS A 114 5.65 -5.09 16.53
CA LYS A 114 4.23 -5.10 16.92
C LYS A 114 3.46 -3.89 16.39
N ARG A 115 4.05 -2.69 16.43
CA ARG A 115 3.41 -1.49 15.88
C ARG A 115 3.13 -1.60 14.38
N SER A 116 4.11 -2.06 13.59
CA SER A 116 3.91 -2.27 12.14
C SER A 116 2.83 -3.32 11.87
N LEU A 117 2.80 -4.39 12.66
CA LEU A 117 1.79 -5.42 12.58
C LEU A 117 0.36 -4.88 12.80
N TYR A 118 0.15 -4.10 13.86
CA TYR A 118 -1.17 -3.53 14.15
C TYR A 118 -1.55 -2.40 13.21
N MET A 119 -0.58 -1.65 12.66
CA MET A 119 -0.82 -0.72 11.58
C MET A 119 -1.38 -1.45 10.34
N ALA A 120 -0.74 -2.54 9.92
CA ALA A 120 -1.22 -3.36 8.81
C ALA A 120 -2.63 -3.92 9.09
N ALA A 121 -2.87 -4.41 10.30
CA ALA A 121 -4.18 -4.91 10.71
C ALA A 121 -5.28 -3.85 10.67
N ALA A 122 -4.95 -2.58 11.02
CA ALA A 122 -5.89 -1.47 10.95
C ALA A 122 -6.38 -1.16 9.53
N PHE A 123 -5.57 -1.46 8.52
CA PHE A 123 -5.94 -1.41 7.10
C PHE A 123 -6.46 -2.75 6.57
N GLY A 124 -6.84 -3.68 7.45
CA GLY A 124 -7.49 -4.93 7.10
C GLY A 124 -6.56 -6.01 6.58
N ILE A 125 -5.25 -5.89 6.75
CA ILE A 125 -4.30 -6.91 6.28
C ILE A 125 -4.24 -8.06 7.26
N SER A 126 -4.45 -9.30 6.76
CA SER A 126 -4.59 -10.50 7.58
C SER A 126 -3.47 -11.53 7.43
N ASN A 127 -2.61 -11.40 6.42
CA ASN A 127 -1.49 -12.30 6.21
C ASN A 127 -0.17 -11.51 6.28
N TYR A 128 0.77 -12.01 7.09
CA TYR A 128 2.02 -11.32 7.37
C TYR A 128 3.20 -12.20 6.97
N PHE A 129 3.96 -11.75 5.98
CA PHE A 129 5.18 -12.39 5.51
C PHE A 129 6.38 -11.68 6.13
N ILE A 130 7.06 -12.37 7.04
CA ILE A 130 8.23 -11.81 7.71
C ILE A 130 9.45 -12.03 6.83
N ALA A 131 10.01 -10.98 6.31
CA ALA A 131 11.24 -11.02 5.52
C ALA A 131 12.43 -10.60 6.39
N VAL A 132 13.50 -11.38 6.50
CA VAL A 132 13.72 -12.69 5.88
C VAL A 132 14.53 -13.57 6.83
N ALA A 133 14.37 -14.89 6.70
CA ALA A 133 15.31 -15.83 7.28
C ALA A 133 16.33 -16.22 6.20
N HIS A 134 17.57 -15.75 6.34
CA HIS A 134 18.65 -16.09 5.42
C HIS A 134 19.16 -17.49 5.72
N LEU A 135 18.97 -18.42 4.80
CA LEU A 135 19.52 -19.76 4.89
C LEU A 135 20.72 -19.85 3.94
N ASP A 136 21.92 -19.60 4.46
CA ASP A 136 23.16 -19.95 3.78
C ASP A 136 23.89 -21.02 4.56
N ALA A 137 23.96 -22.23 4.00
CA ALA A 137 24.68 -23.36 4.57
C ALA A 137 26.19 -23.11 4.75
N LYS A 138 26.74 -22.09 4.09
CA LYS A 138 28.15 -21.71 4.16
C LYS A 138 28.43 -20.55 5.10
N GLY A 139 27.40 -19.97 5.76
CA GLY A 139 27.55 -18.87 6.68
C GLY A 139 27.91 -17.52 6.03
N ASN A 140 27.63 -17.36 4.74
CA ASN A 140 27.94 -16.15 3.98
C ASN A 140 26.94 -15.03 4.25
N TYR A 141 26.97 -14.41 5.42
CA TYR A 141 26.20 -13.22 5.74
C TYR A 141 26.50 -12.01 4.82
N HIS A 142 27.56 -12.09 4.01
CA HIS A 142 28.03 -11.00 3.18
C HIS A 142 27.18 -10.72 1.94
N LEU A 143 26.39 -11.68 1.49
CA LEU A 143 25.61 -11.55 0.24
C LEU A 143 24.37 -10.66 0.37
N LEU A 144 23.95 -10.35 1.59
CA LEU A 144 22.66 -9.69 1.82
C LEU A 144 22.79 -8.38 2.63
N ARG A 145 23.79 -7.59 2.29
CA ARG A 145 24.08 -6.29 2.94
C ARG A 145 22.89 -5.30 2.96
N HIS A 146 21.86 -5.53 2.15
CA HIS A 146 20.69 -4.67 2.05
C HIS A 146 19.47 -5.19 2.81
N PHE A 147 19.48 -6.46 3.26
CA PHE A 147 18.37 -7.10 3.97
C PHE A 147 18.88 -7.58 5.33
N PHE A 148 18.91 -6.67 6.31
CA PHE A 148 19.56 -6.93 7.61
C PHE A 148 18.67 -7.63 8.62
N ASN A 149 17.37 -7.69 8.39
CA ASN A 149 16.47 -8.22 9.39
C ASN A 149 16.34 -9.74 9.24
N ALA A 150 17.18 -10.45 9.95
CA ALA A 150 17.15 -11.91 9.94
C ALA A 150 16.35 -12.42 11.14
N GLU A 151 15.23 -13.06 10.89
CA GLU A 151 14.50 -13.85 11.88
C GLU A 151 15.10 -15.25 11.90
N CYS A 152 16.22 -15.42 12.58
CA CYS A 152 16.92 -16.71 12.66
C CYS A 152 17.39 -16.99 14.09
N SER A 153 17.75 -18.23 14.36
CA SER A 153 18.18 -18.69 15.70
C SER A 153 19.40 -17.96 16.27
N MET A 154 20.11 -17.21 15.43
CA MET A 154 21.28 -16.42 15.83
C MET A 154 20.93 -14.99 16.25
N THR A 155 19.70 -14.54 16.06
CA THR A 155 19.30 -13.21 16.53
C THR A 155 18.96 -13.25 18.02
N PRO A 156 19.32 -12.20 18.80
CA PRO A 156 19.07 -12.17 20.25
C PRO A 156 17.59 -12.30 20.61
N ASP A 157 16.71 -11.85 19.74
CA ASP A 157 15.26 -11.81 19.93
C ASP A 157 14.53 -13.03 19.33
N TYR A 158 15.24 -14.00 18.76
CA TYR A 158 14.63 -15.21 18.15
C TYR A 158 13.64 -15.91 19.08
N LYS A 159 13.93 -15.98 20.37
CA LYS A 159 13.03 -16.58 21.37
C LYS A 159 11.71 -15.83 21.48
N ALA A 160 11.67 -14.56 21.10
CA ALA A 160 10.44 -13.77 21.09
C ALA A 160 9.60 -13.95 19.81
N THR A 161 10.13 -14.64 18.77
CA THR A 161 9.41 -14.88 17.52
C THR A 161 8.10 -15.63 17.74
N ALA A 162 8.07 -16.61 18.63
CA ALA A 162 6.83 -17.32 18.99
C ALA A 162 5.77 -16.39 19.62
N LEU A 163 6.19 -15.41 20.42
CA LEU A 163 5.29 -14.39 20.97
C LEU A 163 4.82 -13.45 19.87
N PHE A 164 5.68 -13.09 18.93
CA PHE A 164 5.33 -12.26 17.78
C PHE A 164 4.28 -12.97 16.90
N CYS A 165 4.42 -14.25 16.64
CA CYS A 165 3.41 -15.03 15.90
C CYS A 165 2.05 -15.01 16.58
N LYS A 166 2.00 -15.13 17.91
CA LYS A 166 0.74 -14.99 18.69
C LYS A 166 0.11 -13.59 18.56
N GLU A 167 0.93 -12.55 18.52
CA GLU A 167 0.43 -11.19 18.26
C GLU A 167 -0.05 -11.04 16.82
N ALA A 168 0.60 -11.69 15.85
CA ALA A 168 0.18 -11.72 14.46
C ALA A 168 -1.20 -12.40 14.29
N GLU A 169 -1.45 -13.51 15.00
CA GLU A 169 -2.77 -14.15 15.01
C GLU A 169 -3.87 -13.22 15.53
N LYS A 170 -3.59 -12.47 16.62
CA LYS A 170 -4.55 -11.48 17.16
C LYS A 170 -4.79 -10.33 16.17
N ALA A 171 -3.73 -9.83 15.56
CA ALA A 171 -3.81 -8.77 14.56
C ALA A 171 -4.60 -9.23 13.33
N ALA A 172 -4.38 -10.45 12.85
CA ALA A 172 -5.13 -11.05 11.74
C ALA A 172 -6.63 -11.19 12.08
N ALA A 173 -6.96 -11.61 13.31
CA ALA A 173 -8.33 -11.70 13.76
C ALA A 173 -9.01 -10.31 13.83
N PHE A 174 -8.26 -9.28 14.23
CA PHE A 174 -8.74 -7.90 14.20
C PHE A 174 -8.95 -7.40 12.77
N ALA A 175 -8.00 -7.66 11.87
CA ALA A 175 -8.05 -7.25 10.47
C ALA A 175 -9.24 -7.83 9.68
N LYS A 176 -9.81 -8.96 10.14
CA LYS A 176 -10.98 -9.58 9.53
C LYS A 176 -12.29 -8.87 9.89
N LYS A 177 -12.27 -7.98 10.88
CA LYS A 177 -13.44 -7.16 11.20
C LYS A 177 -13.57 -6.06 10.14
N GLU A 178 -14.68 -6.08 9.42
CA GLU A 178 -14.96 -5.03 8.45
C GLU A 178 -15.22 -3.70 9.15
N SER A 179 -14.52 -2.66 8.72
CA SER A 179 -14.84 -1.28 9.09
C SER A 179 -14.59 -0.39 7.87
N ALA A 180 -15.61 0.37 7.47
CA ALA A 180 -15.43 1.37 6.43
C ALA A 180 -14.57 2.52 6.97
N PRO A 181 -13.66 3.08 6.15
CA PRO A 181 -12.94 4.29 6.53
C PRO A 181 -13.90 5.47 6.79
N ALA A 182 -13.59 6.28 7.80
CA ALA A 182 -14.36 7.48 8.08
C ALA A 182 -14.20 8.54 6.98
N VAL A 183 -13.01 8.62 6.39
CA VAL A 183 -12.69 9.53 5.28
C VAL A 183 -12.21 8.74 4.09
N LEU A 184 -12.79 9.04 2.93
CA LEU A 184 -12.34 8.52 1.66
C LEU A 184 -11.54 9.59 0.91
N VAL A 185 -10.52 9.17 0.16
CA VAL A 185 -9.76 10.05 -0.73
C VAL A 185 -9.89 9.51 -2.15
N GLU A 186 -10.34 10.35 -3.08
CA GLU A 186 -10.40 9.95 -4.49
C GLU A 186 -9.01 9.56 -4.98
N TYR A 187 -8.92 8.38 -5.59
CA TYR A 187 -7.64 7.89 -6.12
C TYR A 187 -7.15 8.81 -7.24
N PRO A 188 -6.05 9.55 -7.05
CA PRO A 188 -5.68 10.66 -7.93
C PRO A 188 -4.96 10.22 -9.22
N ARG A 189 -5.12 8.96 -9.66
CA ARG A 189 -4.43 8.41 -10.83
C ARG A 189 -4.65 9.24 -12.10
N THR A 190 -5.91 9.57 -12.40
CA THR A 190 -6.25 10.36 -13.60
C THR A 190 -5.64 11.74 -13.54
N GLN A 191 -5.74 12.42 -12.39
CA GLN A 191 -5.19 13.76 -12.18
C GLN A 191 -3.66 13.78 -12.37
N ILE A 192 -2.95 12.81 -11.81
CA ILE A 192 -1.49 12.69 -11.95
C ILE A 192 -1.11 12.34 -13.40
N ALA A 193 -1.85 11.46 -14.06
CA ALA A 193 -1.62 11.12 -15.46
C ALA A 193 -1.85 12.33 -16.39
N GLU A 194 -2.82 13.19 -16.09
CA GLU A 194 -3.04 14.46 -16.82
C GLU A 194 -1.86 15.43 -16.64
N TYR A 195 -1.28 15.51 -15.46
CA TYR A 195 -0.05 16.29 -15.25
C TYR A 195 1.11 15.73 -16.07
N PHE A 196 1.27 14.42 -16.16
CA PHE A 196 2.29 13.81 -17.03
C PHE A 196 2.05 14.10 -18.50
N ASN A 197 0.79 14.05 -18.97
CA ASN A 197 0.43 14.43 -20.34
C ASN A 197 0.80 15.87 -20.67
N ALA A 198 0.59 16.77 -19.72
CA ALA A 198 0.94 18.19 -19.87
C ALA A 198 2.44 18.47 -19.64
N GLN A 199 3.26 17.44 -19.41
CA GLN A 199 4.69 17.54 -19.07
C GLN A 199 4.97 18.33 -17.76
N HIS A 200 4.00 18.36 -16.85
CA HIS A 200 4.09 18.99 -15.54
C HIS A 200 4.48 17.99 -14.47
N GLN A 201 5.73 17.51 -14.50
CA GLN A 201 6.24 16.60 -13.46
C GLN A 201 6.19 17.23 -12.07
N ASP A 202 6.49 18.53 -11.97
CA ASP A 202 6.41 19.32 -10.74
C ASP A 202 5.02 19.29 -10.11
N LYS A 203 3.95 19.36 -10.91
CA LYS A 203 2.57 19.25 -10.43
C LYS A 203 2.21 17.83 -10.00
N ALA A 204 2.70 16.82 -10.69
CA ALA A 204 2.50 15.43 -10.29
C ALA A 204 3.16 15.16 -8.92
N ASP A 205 4.39 15.64 -8.72
CA ASP A 205 5.12 15.50 -7.48
C ASP A 205 4.47 16.33 -6.34
N ALA A 206 3.96 17.53 -6.64
CA ALA A 206 3.21 18.33 -5.69
C ALA A 206 1.89 17.66 -5.26
N CYS A 207 1.14 17.09 -6.20
CA CYS A 207 -0.08 16.33 -5.91
C CYS A 207 0.21 15.11 -5.00
N GLU A 208 1.28 14.37 -5.29
CA GLU A 208 1.74 13.26 -4.45
C GLU A 208 2.10 13.74 -3.03
N ALA A 209 2.81 14.87 -2.91
CA ALA A 209 3.17 15.44 -1.61
C ALA A 209 1.93 15.88 -0.81
N VAL A 210 0.94 16.50 -1.46
CA VAL A 210 -0.35 16.87 -0.83
C VAL A 210 -1.07 15.61 -0.32
N LEU A 211 -1.14 14.56 -1.12
CA LEU A 211 -1.73 13.28 -0.72
C LEU A 211 -1.06 12.69 0.51
N GLN A 212 0.28 12.62 0.48
CA GLN A 212 1.05 12.04 1.58
C GLN A 212 0.93 12.84 2.87
N ASN A 213 0.89 14.17 2.78
CA ASN A 213 0.66 15.05 3.92
C ASN A 213 -0.76 14.87 4.48
N LEU A 214 -1.78 14.81 3.62
CA LEU A 214 -3.16 14.55 4.03
C LEU A 214 -3.27 13.24 4.83
N PHE A 215 -2.66 12.17 4.37
CA PHE A 215 -2.68 10.89 5.08
C PHE A 215 -1.98 10.98 6.44
N MET A 216 -0.88 11.72 6.54
CA MET A 216 -0.21 11.96 7.81
C MET A 216 -1.08 12.80 8.77
N GLU A 217 -1.79 13.80 8.27
CA GLU A 217 -2.72 14.61 9.08
C GLU A 217 -3.89 13.76 9.59
N LEU A 218 -4.53 12.96 8.73
CA LEU A 218 -5.60 12.04 9.11
C LEU A 218 -5.14 11.02 10.15
N LEU A 219 -3.95 10.43 9.97
CA LEU A 219 -3.37 9.51 10.95
C LEU A 219 -3.14 10.19 12.30
N ASN A 220 -2.58 11.40 12.31
CA ASN A 220 -2.33 12.17 13.53
C ASN A 220 -3.63 12.58 14.25
N ALA A 221 -4.69 12.84 13.47
CA ALA A 221 -6.04 13.09 13.99
C ALA A 221 -6.76 11.80 14.45
N GLN A 222 -6.15 10.63 14.31
CA GLN A 222 -6.73 9.32 14.60
C GLN A 222 -8.02 9.02 13.80
N VAL A 223 -8.13 9.56 12.60
CA VAL A 223 -9.23 9.35 11.67
C VAL A 223 -8.86 8.25 10.71
N SER A 224 -9.71 7.23 10.56
CA SER A 224 -9.51 6.16 9.58
C SER A 224 -9.76 6.67 8.17
N PHE A 225 -8.93 6.26 7.23
CA PHE A 225 -8.99 6.71 5.84
C PHE A 225 -8.67 5.59 4.86
N GLY A 226 -9.06 5.80 3.61
CA GLY A 226 -8.76 4.90 2.50
C GLY A 226 -9.00 5.57 1.16
N PHE A 227 -8.60 4.93 0.07
CA PHE A 227 -8.93 5.40 -1.27
C PHE A 227 -10.35 5.03 -1.69
N THR A 228 -10.91 5.79 -2.61
CA THR A 228 -12.08 5.43 -3.40
C THR A 228 -11.82 5.70 -4.89
N GLU A 229 -12.36 4.83 -5.74
CA GLU A 229 -12.36 5.04 -7.19
C GLU A 229 -13.65 5.76 -7.65
N GLU A 230 -14.65 5.86 -6.78
CA GLU A 230 -15.88 6.62 -7.03
C GLU A 230 -15.61 8.11 -6.87
N LYS A 231 -16.01 8.90 -7.89
CA LYS A 231 -15.88 10.36 -7.87
C LYS A 231 -17.08 11.05 -7.23
N GLY A 232 -16.85 12.19 -6.58
CA GLY A 232 -17.90 13.04 -6.00
C GLY A 232 -18.68 12.39 -4.87
N LYS A 233 -18.11 11.42 -4.19
CA LYS A 233 -18.76 10.71 -3.07
C LYS A 233 -18.88 11.63 -1.85
N ASP A 234 -19.94 11.47 -1.08
CA ASP A 234 -20.08 12.11 0.23
C ASP A 234 -18.94 11.63 1.17
N ASN A 235 -18.44 12.50 2.02
CA ASN A 235 -17.31 12.25 2.92
C ASN A 235 -16.01 11.85 2.20
N ALA A 236 -15.84 12.29 0.94
CA ALA A 236 -14.62 12.07 0.19
C ALA A 236 -13.87 13.38 -0.05
N LEU A 237 -12.54 13.27 -0.03
CA LEU A 237 -11.62 14.35 -0.36
C LEU A 237 -10.97 14.07 -1.72
N ARG A 238 -10.70 15.14 -2.45
CA ARG A 238 -9.93 15.12 -3.70
C ARG A 238 -8.64 15.90 -3.52
N VAL A 239 -7.54 15.36 -4.03
CA VAL A 239 -6.22 16.00 -3.97
C VAL A 239 -5.80 16.48 -5.35
N THR A 240 -5.16 17.64 -5.38
CA THR A 240 -4.51 18.23 -6.56
C THR A 240 -3.15 18.79 -6.19
N ALA A 241 -2.41 19.33 -7.14
CA ALA A 241 -1.16 20.03 -6.86
C ALA A 241 -1.36 21.31 -6.00
N GLU A 242 -2.58 21.89 -6.03
CA GLU A 242 -2.93 23.13 -5.35
C GLU A 242 -3.52 22.91 -3.94
N GLY A 243 -3.78 21.65 -3.54
CA GLY A 243 -4.28 21.32 -2.21
C GLY A 243 -5.37 20.25 -2.16
N VAL A 244 -6.10 20.25 -1.05
CA VAL A 244 -7.19 19.31 -0.74
C VAL A 244 -8.54 20.00 -0.93
N TYR A 245 -9.50 19.25 -1.48
CA TYR A 245 -10.85 19.73 -1.78
C TYR A 245 -11.89 18.70 -1.36
N GLU A 246 -13.07 19.12 -0.98
CA GLU A 246 -14.22 18.24 -0.88
C GLU A 246 -14.55 17.68 -2.27
N ALA A 247 -14.67 16.38 -2.40
CA ALA A 247 -14.87 15.73 -3.70
C ALA A 247 -16.21 16.12 -4.37
N LYS A 248 -17.25 16.37 -3.56
CA LYS A 248 -18.61 16.67 -4.05
C LYS A 248 -18.80 18.14 -4.38
N THR A 249 -18.29 19.06 -3.56
CA THR A 249 -18.58 20.50 -3.64
C THR A 249 -17.48 21.30 -4.31
N ASP A 250 -16.32 20.70 -4.49
CA ASP A 250 -15.09 21.34 -4.96
C ASP A 250 -14.57 22.48 -4.06
N LYS A 251 -15.06 22.52 -2.83
CA LYS A 251 -14.62 23.52 -1.83
C LYS A 251 -13.25 23.12 -1.28
N LYS A 252 -12.33 24.09 -1.26
CA LYS A 252 -10.99 23.86 -0.70
C LYS A 252 -11.05 23.63 0.80
N VAL A 253 -10.39 22.59 1.27
CA VAL A 253 -10.24 22.24 2.69
C VAL A 253 -8.88 22.71 3.17
N THR A 254 -8.86 23.60 4.15
CA THR A 254 -7.63 24.18 4.72
C THR A 254 -7.31 23.67 6.13
N ASP A 255 -8.30 23.05 6.79
CA ASP A 255 -8.17 22.45 8.11
C ASP A 255 -8.85 21.07 8.07
N ILE A 256 -8.02 20.04 7.97
CA ILE A 256 -8.48 18.65 7.88
C ILE A 256 -9.13 18.20 9.18
N ALA A 257 -8.59 18.60 10.32
CA ALA A 257 -9.12 18.21 11.62
C ALA A 257 -10.52 18.82 11.86
N ALA A 258 -10.72 20.08 11.48
CA ALA A 258 -12.02 20.72 11.56
C ALA A 258 -13.03 20.12 10.55
N TRP A 259 -12.58 19.70 9.38
CA TRP A 259 -13.43 19.05 8.38
C TRP A 259 -13.91 17.67 8.81
N CYS A 260 -13.11 16.92 9.59
CA CYS A 260 -13.45 15.58 10.09
C CYS A 260 -14.44 15.58 11.27
N ASN A 261 -14.67 16.71 11.93
CA ASN A 261 -15.58 16.88 13.09
C ASN A 261 -16.97 17.34 12.66
#